data_c491575ec901e8f270cd81e474b693c9
#
_entry.id   c491575ec901e8f270cd81e474b693c9
#
_cell.length_a   1.000
_cell.length_b   1.000
_cell.length_c   1.000
_cell.angle_alpha   90.00
_cell.angle_beta   90.00
_cell.angle_gamma   90.00
#
_symmetry.space_group_name_H-M   'P 1'
#
loop_
_entity.id
_entity.type
_entity.pdbx_description
1 polymer ?
#
loop_
_entity_poly.entity_id
_entity_poly.type
_entity_poly.pdbx_seq_one_letter_code
_entity_poly.pdbx_strand_id
1 'polypeptide(L)'
;MNEKINQIITDFLFPLKKHENSKEELAAISLLLRGFVTCNNDSIEKRPFLLTGINPSFGSHDGEWKFFPGGYKPFTFRDAISNSNRQDYWGKKRVQFGDDLCKTMAYLDLFPIRESDQRLFEQVFKNPKLTKLRADILSITQDAIEAMSPRLIVHANRQSMYYWGVKPAQEADVDANDYEHPWMGYKVKRVVKDLSKFNSKEHLVEIKNLPDYMTEERLKKFPLYKIIGYIDNSERINYKRKSTSLEGCFLMEYVMEYRKKEDLDKMYKDTEWVEIWEWVKKQSPAD
;
A
#
# COMPACT_ATOMS: atom_id res chain seq x y z
N MET A 1 14.94 -4.46 -7.84
CA MET A 1 13.65 -3.79 -8.09
C MET A 1 13.77 -2.72 -9.17
N ASN A 2 14.61 -1.73 -9.00
CA ASN A 2 14.72 -0.56 -9.87
C ASN A 2 15.00 -0.88 -11.35
N GLU A 3 16.00 -1.72 -11.63
CA GLU A 3 16.33 -2.13 -13.00
C GLU A 3 15.17 -2.81 -13.71
N LYS A 4 14.45 -3.70 -13.00
CA LYS A 4 13.27 -4.39 -13.55
C LYS A 4 12.14 -3.40 -13.89
N ILE A 5 11.86 -2.43 -13.01
CA ILE A 5 10.84 -1.40 -13.26
C ILE A 5 11.25 -0.52 -14.44
N ASN A 6 12.52 -0.10 -14.48
CA ASN A 6 13.04 0.69 -15.60
C ASN A 6 12.89 -0.06 -16.93
N GLN A 7 13.22 -1.34 -16.97
CA GLN A 7 13.06 -2.17 -18.17
C GLN A 7 11.61 -2.24 -18.61
N ILE A 8 10.69 -2.53 -17.69
CA ILE A 8 9.25 -2.61 -17.99
C ILE A 8 8.71 -1.30 -18.57
N ILE A 9 9.07 -0.15 -17.96
CA ILE A 9 8.64 1.15 -18.43
C ILE A 9 9.23 1.44 -19.83
N THR A 10 10.50 1.12 -20.03
CA THR A 10 11.20 1.32 -21.31
C THR A 10 10.57 0.46 -22.41
N ASP A 11 10.32 -0.80 -22.14
CA ASP A 11 9.70 -1.73 -23.09
C ASP A 11 8.28 -1.31 -23.47
N PHE A 12 7.56 -0.72 -22.52
CA PHE A 12 6.23 -0.17 -22.80
C PHE A 12 6.29 1.12 -23.65
N LEU A 13 7.23 2.02 -23.34
CA LEU A 13 7.34 3.31 -24.04
C LEU A 13 7.92 3.19 -25.44
N PHE A 14 8.79 2.20 -25.68
CA PHE A 14 9.52 2.09 -26.95
C PHE A 14 8.63 1.91 -28.18
N PRO A 15 7.60 1.03 -28.16
CA PRO A 15 6.67 0.91 -29.28
C PRO A 15 5.82 2.16 -29.51
N LEU A 16 5.40 2.83 -28.42
CA LEU A 16 4.49 3.97 -28.49
C LEU A 16 5.12 5.21 -29.16
N LYS A 17 6.42 5.37 -29.08
CA LYS A 17 7.15 6.49 -29.72
C LYS A 17 7.19 6.40 -31.26
N LYS A 18 6.78 5.27 -31.85
CA LYS A 18 6.90 5.02 -33.29
C LYS A 18 5.60 5.19 -34.07
N HIS A 19 4.48 5.43 -33.40
CA HIS A 19 3.15 5.49 -34.00
C HIS A 19 2.40 6.76 -33.61
N GLU A 20 1.37 7.11 -34.37
CA GLU A 20 0.38 8.10 -33.92
C GLU A 20 -0.36 7.53 -32.71
N ASN A 21 -0.21 8.23 -31.58
CA ASN A 21 -0.74 7.77 -30.31
C ASN A 21 -2.12 8.38 -30.06
N SER A 22 -3.03 7.60 -29.48
CA SER A 22 -4.30 8.10 -28.98
C SER A 22 -4.08 9.09 -27.81
N LYS A 23 -5.12 9.87 -27.48
CA LYS A 23 -5.06 10.80 -26.33
C LYS A 23 -4.72 10.11 -25.03
N GLU A 24 -5.25 8.90 -24.83
CA GLU A 24 -5.00 8.07 -23.64
C GLU A 24 -3.55 7.55 -23.58
N GLU A 25 -2.99 7.18 -24.73
CA GLU A 25 -1.59 6.76 -24.81
C GLU A 25 -0.64 7.93 -24.56
N LEU A 26 -0.95 9.11 -25.07
CA LEU A 26 -0.18 10.32 -24.77
C LEU A 26 -0.21 10.69 -23.29
N ALA A 27 -1.35 10.52 -22.62
CA ALA A 27 -1.46 10.71 -21.17
C ALA A 27 -0.60 9.71 -20.41
N ALA A 28 -0.61 8.44 -20.81
CA ALA A 28 0.24 7.40 -20.22
C ALA A 28 1.73 7.67 -20.43
N ILE A 29 2.13 8.05 -21.64
CA ILE A 29 3.51 8.44 -21.97
C ILE A 29 3.93 9.61 -21.10
N SER A 30 3.11 10.65 -21.00
CA SER A 30 3.40 11.83 -20.17
C SER A 30 3.60 11.47 -18.70
N LEU A 31 2.76 10.57 -18.16
CA LEU A 31 2.89 10.07 -16.78
C LEU A 31 4.20 9.30 -16.56
N LEU A 32 4.51 8.36 -17.46
CA LEU A 32 5.71 7.52 -17.34
C LEU A 32 7.02 8.29 -17.55
N LEU A 33 7.00 9.33 -18.40
CA LEU A 33 8.15 10.20 -18.62
C LEU A 33 8.52 11.07 -17.41
N ARG A 34 7.66 11.17 -16.40
CA ARG A 34 8.01 11.79 -15.11
C ARG A 34 8.99 10.95 -14.29
N GLY A 35 9.27 9.74 -14.76
CA GLY A 35 10.14 8.80 -14.09
C GLY A 35 9.48 8.13 -12.88
N PHE A 36 10.29 7.44 -12.10
CA PHE A 36 9.81 6.75 -10.92
C PHE A 36 10.72 6.96 -9.72
N VAL A 37 10.17 6.76 -8.54
CA VAL A 37 10.88 6.88 -7.26
C VAL A 37 10.68 5.61 -6.47
N THR A 38 11.75 5.03 -5.99
CA THR A 38 11.73 3.82 -5.16
C THR A 38 12.32 4.11 -3.79
N CYS A 39 11.77 3.45 -2.78
CA CYS A 39 12.30 3.49 -1.44
C CYS A 39 13.30 2.37 -1.23
N ASN A 40 14.48 2.71 -0.71
CA ASN A 40 15.45 1.74 -0.22
C ASN A 40 15.17 1.46 1.26
N ASN A 41 14.96 0.17 1.56
CA ASN A 41 14.68 -0.33 2.91
C ASN A 41 15.81 -1.27 3.42
N ASP A 42 17.01 -1.21 2.84
CA ASP A 42 18.09 -2.18 3.11
C ASP A 42 18.53 -2.26 4.58
N SER A 43 18.26 -1.22 5.36
CA SER A 43 18.63 -1.17 6.78
C SER A 43 17.50 -1.58 7.73
N ILE A 44 16.40 -2.13 7.20
CA ILE A 44 15.22 -2.45 7.99
C ILE A 44 15.26 -3.93 8.38
N GLU A 45 14.85 -4.21 9.61
CA GLU A 45 14.73 -5.57 10.15
C GLU A 45 13.75 -6.41 9.32
N LYS A 46 13.92 -7.72 9.35
CA LYS A 46 12.91 -8.64 8.81
C LYS A 46 11.58 -8.42 9.53
N ARG A 47 10.48 -8.58 8.78
CA ARG A 47 9.11 -8.44 9.30
C ARG A 47 8.81 -7.05 9.88
N PRO A 48 9.08 -5.98 9.12
CA PRO A 48 8.85 -4.63 9.60
C PRO A 48 7.37 -4.27 9.67
N PHE A 49 7.11 -3.12 10.27
CA PHE A 49 5.88 -2.38 10.03
C PHE A 49 6.00 -1.69 8.66
N LEU A 50 5.19 -2.09 7.69
CA LEU A 50 5.20 -1.52 6.34
C LEU A 50 4.12 -0.45 6.20
N LEU A 51 4.52 0.79 5.90
CA LEU A 51 3.62 1.82 5.40
C LEU A 51 3.60 1.77 3.88
N THR A 52 2.42 1.76 3.26
CA THR A 52 2.29 1.71 1.81
C THR A 52 1.35 2.79 1.28
N GLY A 53 1.73 3.40 0.16
CA GLY A 53 0.92 4.30 -0.64
C GLY A 53 0.56 3.69 -1.99
N ILE A 54 -0.19 4.44 -2.81
CA ILE A 54 -0.47 4.02 -4.18
C ILE A 54 0.69 4.40 -5.11
N ASN A 55 1.19 5.64 -4.98
CA ASN A 55 2.27 6.17 -5.80
C ASN A 55 2.92 7.39 -5.14
N PRO A 56 4.20 7.69 -5.44
CA PRO A 56 4.88 8.87 -4.95
C PRO A 56 4.35 10.15 -5.61
N SER A 57 4.36 11.23 -4.86
CA SER A 57 3.95 12.55 -5.35
C SER A 57 4.92 13.11 -6.40
N PHE A 58 4.37 13.96 -7.27
CA PHE A 58 5.11 14.77 -8.23
C PHE A 58 4.76 16.25 -8.02
N GLY A 59 5.63 17.00 -7.35
CA GLY A 59 5.41 18.41 -7.04
C GLY A 59 5.89 19.37 -8.14
N SER A 60 5.31 20.57 -8.19
CA SER A 60 5.74 21.64 -9.10
C SER A 60 7.18 22.12 -8.82
N HIS A 61 7.69 21.85 -7.63
CA HIS A 61 9.05 22.20 -7.20
C HIS A 61 10.10 21.15 -7.58
N ASP A 62 9.67 20.01 -8.13
CA ASP A 62 10.57 18.94 -8.60
C ASP A 62 11.19 19.28 -9.98
N GLY A 63 11.66 20.51 -10.17
CA GLY A 63 12.08 21.06 -11.47
C GLY A 63 13.10 20.22 -12.22
N GLU A 64 14.07 19.65 -11.52
CA GLU A 64 15.11 18.79 -12.10
C GLU A 64 14.61 17.40 -12.51
N TRP A 65 13.42 17.00 -12.02
CA TRP A 65 12.86 15.67 -12.19
C TRP A 65 11.70 15.62 -13.17
N LYS A 66 11.33 16.78 -13.73
CA LYS A 66 10.14 16.93 -14.59
C LYS A 66 10.12 16.00 -15.79
N PHE A 67 11.29 15.58 -16.25
CA PHE A 67 11.45 14.75 -17.43
C PHE A 67 12.67 13.83 -17.23
N PHE A 68 12.53 12.81 -16.39
CA PHE A 68 13.59 11.84 -16.21
C PHE A 68 13.23 10.55 -16.97
N PRO A 69 13.42 10.49 -18.31
CA PRO A 69 13.03 9.34 -19.09
C PRO A 69 13.90 8.15 -18.71
N GLY A 70 13.25 7.08 -18.24
CA GLY A 70 13.90 5.83 -17.91
C GLY A 70 14.83 5.90 -16.70
N GLY A 71 14.76 6.97 -15.90
CA GLY A 71 15.54 7.11 -14.70
C GLY A 71 14.73 6.95 -13.41
N TYR A 72 15.41 6.66 -12.33
CA TYR A 72 14.81 6.55 -11.01
C TYR A 72 15.62 7.35 -9.99
N LYS A 73 14.93 7.83 -8.95
CA LYS A 73 15.56 8.40 -7.77
C LYS A 73 15.30 7.48 -6.58
N PRO A 74 16.32 6.78 -6.09
CA PRO A 74 16.19 6.10 -4.82
C PRO A 74 16.19 7.12 -3.68
N PHE A 75 15.44 6.83 -2.62
CA PHE A 75 15.55 7.51 -1.33
C PHE A 75 15.48 6.46 -0.22
N THR A 76 15.96 6.80 0.97
CA THR A 76 15.74 5.97 2.14
C THR A 76 14.59 6.54 2.95
N PHE A 77 13.67 5.69 3.39
CA PHE A 77 12.56 6.14 4.23
C PHE A 77 13.06 6.79 5.52
N ARG A 78 14.11 6.20 6.11
CA ARG A 78 14.75 6.73 7.31
C ARG A 78 15.25 8.16 7.12
N ASP A 79 15.93 8.45 6.01
CA ASP A 79 16.42 9.80 5.72
C ASP A 79 15.27 10.76 5.45
N ALA A 80 14.26 10.33 4.70
CA ALA A 80 13.09 11.13 4.43
C ALA A 80 12.34 11.53 5.72
N ILE A 81 12.15 10.60 6.64
CA ILE A 81 11.52 10.85 7.95
C ILE A 81 12.42 11.74 8.82
N SER A 82 13.71 11.44 8.91
CA SER A 82 14.64 12.17 9.81
C SER A 82 14.83 13.63 9.39
N ASN A 83 14.85 13.89 8.08
CA ASN A 83 15.05 15.23 7.52
C ASN A 83 13.73 16.00 7.31
N SER A 84 12.58 15.41 7.66
CA SER A 84 11.28 16.02 7.45
C SER A 84 10.96 17.09 8.50
N ASN A 85 10.25 18.15 8.07
CA ASN A 85 9.62 19.10 8.99
C ASN A 85 8.15 18.70 9.24
N ARG A 86 7.53 19.23 10.31
CA ARG A 86 6.15 18.86 10.70
C ARG A 86 5.08 19.18 9.65
N GLN A 87 5.37 20.02 8.68
CA GLN A 87 4.39 20.48 7.69
C GLN A 87 4.42 19.66 6.40
N ASP A 88 5.56 19.01 6.10
CA ASP A 88 5.67 18.16 4.92
C ASP A 88 4.99 16.79 5.11
N TYR A 89 4.91 16.01 4.03
CA TYR A 89 4.27 14.69 4.04
C TYR A 89 4.91 13.75 5.08
N TRP A 90 6.22 13.67 5.10
CA TRP A 90 6.95 12.76 5.97
C TRP A 90 6.91 13.22 7.43
N GLY A 91 6.99 14.54 7.68
CA GLY A 91 6.85 15.10 9.00
C GLY A 91 5.48 14.83 9.62
N LYS A 92 4.41 14.89 8.84
CA LYS A 92 3.07 14.48 9.28
C LYS A 92 3.03 13.01 9.67
N LYS A 93 3.69 12.12 8.91
CA LYS A 93 3.81 10.70 9.25
C LYS A 93 4.62 10.50 10.52
N ARG A 94 5.71 11.23 10.69
CA ARG A 94 6.52 11.20 11.91
C ARG A 94 5.72 11.62 13.16
N VAL A 95 4.92 12.66 13.05
CA VAL A 95 4.02 13.10 14.14
C VAL A 95 2.96 12.03 14.42
N GLN A 96 2.45 11.38 13.40
CA GLN A 96 1.41 10.37 13.52
C GLN A 96 1.88 9.08 14.18
N PHE A 97 3.04 8.57 13.79
CA PHE A 97 3.54 7.26 14.24
C PHE A 97 4.56 7.36 15.37
N GLY A 98 5.10 8.56 15.62
CA GLY A 98 6.20 8.78 16.57
C GLY A 98 7.57 8.47 15.96
N ASP A 99 8.58 9.13 16.50
CA ASP A 99 9.96 9.03 16.00
C ASP A 99 10.53 7.61 16.12
N ASP A 100 10.25 6.91 17.21
CA ASP A 100 10.83 5.60 17.46
C ASP A 100 10.22 4.52 16.56
N LEU A 101 8.91 4.55 16.35
CA LEU A 101 8.26 3.60 15.45
C LEU A 101 8.70 3.85 14.00
N CYS A 102 8.83 5.11 13.58
CA CYS A 102 9.31 5.47 12.25
C CYS A 102 10.72 4.93 11.94
N LYS A 103 11.57 4.73 12.95
CA LYS A 103 12.90 4.13 12.76
C LYS A 103 12.83 2.63 12.38
N THR A 104 11.74 1.96 12.73
CA THR A 104 11.51 0.53 12.48
C THR A 104 10.61 0.27 11.29
N MET A 105 10.02 1.33 10.72
CA MET A 105 9.11 1.21 9.58
C MET A 105 9.85 1.05 8.26
N ALA A 106 9.23 0.28 7.37
CA ALA A 106 9.50 0.28 5.95
C ALA A 106 8.47 1.13 5.20
N TYR A 107 8.82 1.61 4.02
CA TYR A 107 7.90 2.28 3.12
C TYR A 107 8.00 1.73 1.70
N LEU A 108 6.86 1.52 1.05
CA LEU A 108 6.82 1.13 -0.35
C LEU A 108 5.52 1.60 -0.99
N ASP A 109 5.62 2.33 -2.11
CA ASP A 109 4.46 2.58 -2.96
C ASP A 109 4.18 1.38 -3.86
N LEU A 110 2.90 1.11 -4.12
CA LEU A 110 2.50 0.01 -5.01
C LEU A 110 2.98 0.25 -6.44
N PHE A 111 2.87 1.50 -6.88
CA PHE A 111 3.40 1.96 -8.16
C PHE A 111 4.40 3.08 -7.91
N PRO A 112 5.68 2.89 -8.21
CA PRO A 112 6.69 3.92 -7.96
C PRO A 112 6.63 5.10 -8.95
N ILE A 113 5.56 5.21 -9.73
CA ILE A 113 5.34 6.23 -10.77
C ILE A 113 4.86 7.52 -10.12
N ARG A 114 5.45 8.64 -10.51
CA ARG A 114 5.26 9.94 -9.87
C ARG A 114 4.02 10.67 -10.38
N GLU A 115 3.04 10.90 -9.51
CA GLU A 115 1.86 11.73 -9.76
C GLU A 115 1.27 12.24 -8.43
N SER A 116 0.98 13.53 -8.36
CA SER A 116 0.35 14.14 -7.18
C SER A 116 -1.17 14.10 -7.21
N ASP A 117 -1.77 14.12 -8.38
CA ASP A 117 -3.22 13.95 -8.54
C ASP A 117 -3.56 12.46 -8.67
N GLN A 118 -4.01 11.87 -7.56
CA GLN A 118 -4.41 10.47 -7.54
C GLN A 118 -5.57 10.15 -8.48
N ARG A 119 -6.48 11.11 -8.72
CA ARG A 119 -7.58 10.91 -9.68
C ARG A 119 -7.06 10.82 -11.10
N LEU A 120 -6.09 11.67 -11.46
CA LEU A 120 -5.44 11.60 -12.77
C LEU A 120 -4.64 10.29 -12.91
N PHE A 121 -3.89 9.91 -11.87
CA PHE A 121 -3.17 8.65 -11.84
C PHE A 121 -4.10 7.46 -12.11
N GLU A 122 -5.20 7.36 -11.36
CA GLU A 122 -6.19 6.30 -11.53
C GLU A 122 -6.86 6.32 -12.90
N GLN A 123 -7.23 7.51 -13.39
CA GLN A 123 -7.86 7.67 -14.69
C GLN A 123 -6.97 7.15 -15.83
N VAL A 124 -5.67 7.49 -15.78
CA VAL A 124 -4.69 6.99 -16.75
C VAL A 124 -4.50 5.49 -16.59
N PHE A 125 -4.32 5.02 -15.35
CA PHE A 125 -4.06 3.61 -15.07
C PHE A 125 -5.28 2.68 -15.27
N LYS A 126 -6.51 3.19 -15.25
CA LYS A 126 -7.71 2.42 -15.59
C LYS A 126 -7.81 2.08 -17.08
N ASN A 127 -7.00 2.69 -17.94
CA ASN A 127 -6.95 2.35 -19.35
C ASN A 127 -6.62 0.84 -19.53
N PRO A 128 -7.46 0.07 -20.23
CA PRO A 128 -7.23 -1.37 -20.46
C PRO A 128 -5.87 -1.69 -21.10
N LYS A 129 -5.36 -0.81 -21.97
CA LYS A 129 -4.04 -0.96 -22.60
C LYS A 129 -2.88 -0.98 -21.60
N LEU A 130 -3.09 -0.42 -20.39
CA LEU A 130 -2.09 -0.40 -19.31
C LEU A 130 -2.22 -1.56 -18.33
N THR A 131 -3.19 -2.47 -18.53
CA THR A 131 -3.42 -3.57 -17.60
C THR A 131 -2.18 -4.44 -17.42
N LYS A 132 -1.49 -4.76 -18.53
CA LYS A 132 -0.25 -5.53 -18.46
C LYS A 132 0.85 -4.77 -17.72
N LEU A 133 1.04 -3.48 -18.01
CA LEU A 133 2.04 -2.64 -17.32
C LEU A 133 1.78 -2.61 -15.80
N ARG A 134 0.51 -2.42 -15.40
CA ARG A 134 0.13 -2.47 -13.99
C ARG A 134 0.47 -3.81 -13.34
N ALA A 135 0.09 -4.91 -13.99
CA ALA A 135 0.36 -6.26 -13.49
C ALA A 135 1.86 -6.52 -13.34
N ASP A 136 2.66 -6.12 -14.33
CA ASP A 136 4.11 -6.33 -14.32
C ASP A 136 4.78 -5.53 -13.18
N ILE A 137 4.39 -4.26 -12.98
CA ILE A 137 4.91 -3.44 -11.87
C ILE A 137 4.47 -4.01 -10.52
N LEU A 138 3.18 -4.33 -10.37
CA LEU A 138 2.65 -4.92 -9.13
C LEU A 138 3.30 -6.26 -8.79
N SER A 139 3.65 -7.06 -9.81
CA SER A 139 4.35 -8.32 -9.59
C SER A 139 5.70 -8.11 -8.91
N ILE A 140 6.46 -7.09 -9.35
CA ILE A 140 7.75 -6.73 -8.74
C ILE A 140 7.54 -6.18 -7.32
N THR A 141 6.52 -5.36 -7.13
CA THR A 141 6.18 -4.81 -5.81
C THR A 141 5.75 -5.91 -4.84
N GLN A 142 4.92 -6.85 -5.31
CA GLN A 142 4.51 -8.02 -4.52
C GLN A 142 5.72 -8.85 -4.11
N ASP A 143 6.67 -9.10 -5.01
CA ASP A 143 7.90 -9.83 -4.70
C ASP A 143 8.72 -9.12 -3.60
N ALA A 144 8.81 -7.80 -3.66
CA ALA A 144 9.51 -7.01 -2.65
C ALA A 144 8.81 -7.08 -1.28
N ILE A 145 7.49 -6.98 -1.25
CA ILE A 145 6.70 -7.09 -0.01
C ILE A 145 6.81 -8.50 0.59
N GLU A 146 6.70 -9.53 -0.23
CA GLU A 146 6.88 -10.93 0.21
C GLU A 146 8.28 -11.17 0.77
N ALA A 147 9.31 -10.60 0.16
CA ALA A 147 10.69 -10.70 0.65
C ALA A 147 10.89 -9.98 2.00
N MET A 148 10.25 -8.84 2.21
CA MET A 148 10.25 -8.13 3.49
C MET A 148 9.46 -8.88 4.57
N SER A 149 8.45 -9.63 4.18
CA SER A 149 7.56 -10.38 5.09
C SER A 149 7.07 -9.54 6.28
N PRO A 150 6.42 -8.37 6.06
CA PRO A 150 5.99 -7.50 7.16
C PRO A 150 4.96 -8.19 8.07
N ARG A 151 4.91 -7.77 9.34
CA ARG A 151 3.90 -8.22 10.31
C ARG A 151 2.65 -7.34 10.31
N LEU A 152 2.83 -6.06 10.01
CA LEU A 152 1.76 -5.08 9.87
C LEU A 152 1.97 -4.27 8.61
N ILE A 153 0.93 -4.15 7.80
CA ILE A 153 0.88 -3.31 6.61
C ILE A 153 -0.21 -2.27 6.82
N VAL A 154 0.15 -0.99 6.68
CA VAL A 154 -0.80 0.12 6.81
C VAL A 154 -0.92 0.83 5.47
N HIS A 155 -2.15 0.88 4.97
CA HIS A 155 -2.50 1.57 3.73
C HIS A 155 -2.90 3.01 3.98
N ALA A 156 -2.16 3.94 3.38
CA ALA A 156 -2.45 5.37 3.46
C ALA A 156 -3.51 5.85 2.43
N ASN A 157 -3.88 5.00 1.47
CA ASN A 157 -4.81 5.31 0.39
C ASN A 157 -5.87 4.22 0.25
N ARG A 158 -7.15 4.63 0.12
CA ARG A 158 -8.27 3.69 -0.04
C ARG A 158 -8.14 2.86 -1.33
N GLN A 159 -7.85 3.51 -2.44
CA GLN A 159 -7.75 2.86 -3.75
C GLN A 159 -6.63 1.82 -3.81
N SER A 160 -5.61 1.93 -2.97
CA SER A 160 -4.55 0.92 -2.92
C SER A 160 -5.07 -0.46 -2.50
N MET A 161 -6.18 -0.54 -1.74
CA MET A 161 -6.78 -1.78 -1.28
C MET A 161 -7.18 -2.70 -2.45
N TYR A 162 -7.74 -2.15 -3.53
CA TYR A 162 -8.10 -2.95 -4.71
C TYR A 162 -6.92 -3.74 -5.29
N TYR A 163 -5.72 -3.16 -5.28
CA TYR A 163 -4.53 -3.84 -5.80
C TYR A 163 -4.05 -5.00 -4.92
N TRP A 164 -4.53 -5.06 -3.69
CA TRP A 164 -4.34 -6.24 -2.81
C TRP A 164 -5.37 -7.33 -3.05
N GLY A 165 -6.38 -7.10 -3.86
CA GLY A 165 -7.56 -7.95 -4.01
C GLY A 165 -8.50 -7.82 -2.81
N VAL A 166 -8.55 -6.62 -2.22
CA VAL A 166 -9.33 -6.30 -1.02
C VAL A 166 -10.23 -5.11 -1.32
N LYS A 167 -11.53 -5.24 -1.05
CA LYS A 167 -12.47 -4.13 -1.15
C LYS A 167 -12.19 -3.07 -0.07
N PRO A 168 -12.23 -1.78 -0.40
CA PRO A 168 -12.19 -0.74 0.61
C PRO A 168 -13.32 -0.87 1.64
N ALA A 169 -13.09 -0.45 2.86
CA ALA A 169 -14.04 -0.59 3.96
C ALA A 169 -15.44 -0.02 3.70
N GLN A 170 -15.55 1.01 2.88
CA GLN A 170 -16.83 1.61 2.51
C GLN A 170 -17.69 0.71 1.60
N GLU A 171 -17.07 -0.24 0.91
CA GLU A 171 -17.70 -1.14 -0.05
C GLU A 171 -17.81 -2.57 0.50
N ALA A 172 -17.03 -2.89 1.54
CA ALA A 172 -17.03 -4.19 2.17
C ALA A 172 -17.98 -4.23 3.35
N ASP A 173 -19.07 -4.99 3.24
CA ASP A 173 -19.92 -5.28 4.39
C ASP A 173 -19.22 -6.26 5.35
N VAL A 174 -19.08 -7.51 4.95
CA VAL A 174 -18.42 -8.57 5.73
C VAL A 174 -17.27 -9.21 4.95
N ASP A 175 -17.50 -9.53 3.67
CA ASP A 175 -16.45 -10.06 2.79
C ASP A 175 -15.61 -8.94 2.19
N ALA A 176 -14.37 -8.85 2.66
CA ALA A 176 -13.42 -7.85 2.19
C ALA A 176 -12.67 -8.27 0.92
N ASN A 177 -12.80 -9.52 0.45
CA ASN A 177 -12.07 -9.96 -0.74
C ASN A 177 -12.71 -9.42 -2.02
N ASP A 178 -11.90 -8.95 -2.95
CA ASP A 178 -12.31 -8.48 -4.26
C ASP A 178 -11.98 -9.53 -5.32
N TYR A 179 -13.01 -10.24 -5.77
CA TYR A 179 -12.87 -11.29 -6.80
C TYR A 179 -12.96 -10.73 -8.23
N GLU A 180 -13.50 -9.52 -8.40
CA GLU A 180 -13.57 -8.85 -9.70
C GLU A 180 -12.22 -8.23 -10.08
N HIS A 181 -11.48 -7.76 -9.05
CA HIS A 181 -10.16 -7.15 -9.21
C HIS A 181 -9.10 -7.90 -8.38
N PRO A 182 -8.79 -9.14 -8.75
CA PRO A 182 -7.95 -9.99 -7.89
C PRO A 182 -6.50 -9.50 -7.74
N TRP A 183 -5.96 -8.75 -8.67
CA TRP A 183 -4.59 -8.21 -8.68
C TRP A 183 -3.57 -9.09 -7.91
N MET A 184 -3.02 -8.61 -6.78
CA MET A 184 -2.11 -9.42 -5.94
C MET A 184 -2.82 -10.58 -5.23
N GLY A 185 -4.14 -10.47 -5.01
CA GLY A 185 -5.01 -11.56 -4.62
C GLY A 185 -4.79 -12.13 -3.23
N TYR A 186 -4.51 -11.30 -2.24
CA TYR A 186 -4.45 -11.76 -0.86
C TYR A 186 -5.84 -12.07 -0.32
N LYS A 187 -6.01 -13.25 0.28
CA LYS A 187 -7.21 -13.64 1.01
C LYS A 187 -7.13 -13.10 2.43
N VAL A 188 -8.15 -12.35 2.85
CA VAL A 188 -8.18 -11.72 4.16
C VAL A 188 -9.43 -12.09 4.94
N LYS A 189 -9.33 -12.00 6.29
CA LYS A 189 -10.47 -11.98 7.21
C LYS A 189 -10.47 -10.68 7.99
N ARG A 190 -11.63 -10.04 8.08
CA ARG A 190 -11.79 -8.82 8.88
C ARG A 190 -11.70 -9.17 10.37
N VAL A 191 -10.90 -8.41 11.10
CA VAL A 191 -10.75 -8.56 12.55
C VAL A 191 -11.91 -7.92 13.28
N VAL A 192 -12.48 -8.65 14.24
CA VAL A 192 -13.56 -8.20 15.11
C VAL A 192 -13.24 -8.57 16.57
N LYS A 193 -13.82 -7.84 17.52
CA LYS A 193 -13.69 -8.13 18.94
C LYS A 193 -14.62 -9.26 19.42
N ASP A 194 -15.78 -9.38 18.78
CA ASP A 194 -16.83 -10.30 19.19
C ASP A 194 -17.58 -10.83 17.97
N LEU A 195 -17.35 -12.10 17.64
CA LEU A 195 -18.02 -12.79 16.53
C LEU A 195 -19.52 -13.05 16.78
N SER A 196 -19.98 -13.03 18.04
CA SER A 196 -21.38 -13.30 18.36
C SER A 196 -22.34 -12.25 17.80
N LYS A 197 -21.82 -11.05 17.51
CA LYS A 197 -22.57 -9.93 16.95
C LYS A 197 -22.86 -10.04 15.45
N PHE A 198 -22.32 -11.05 14.78
CA PHE A 198 -22.39 -11.20 13.32
C PHE A 198 -23.11 -12.50 12.94
N ASN A 199 -24.03 -12.40 11.98
CA ASN A 199 -24.75 -13.56 11.44
C ASN A 199 -23.84 -14.43 10.56
N SER A 200 -23.05 -13.81 9.69
CA SER A 200 -22.03 -14.49 8.88
C SER A 200 -20.66 -14.35 9.52
N LYS A 201 -19.95 -15.47 9.68
CA LYS A 201 -18.66 -15.53 10.39
C LYS A 201 -17.50 -15.95 9.49
N GLU A 202 -17.78 -16.37 8.28
CA GLU A 202 -16.79 -16.96 7.36
C GLU A 202 -15.64 -16.00 7.04
N HIS A 203 -15.97 -14.72 6.83
CA HIS A 203 -15.02 -13.68 6.45
C HIS A 203 -14.49 -12.88 7.64
N LEU A 204 -14.76 -13.34 8.85
CA LEU A 204 -14.36 -12.69 10.09
C LEU A 204 -13.36 -13.52 10.87
N VAL A 205 -12.58 -12.86 11.71
CA VAL A 205 -11.73 -13.48 12.72
C VAL A 205 -11.85 -12.71 14.02
N GLU A 206 -12.19 -13.41 15.10
CA GLU A 206 -12.23 -12.84 16.44
C GLU A 206 -10.84 -12.78 17.03
N ILE A 207 -10.48 -11.62 17.59
CA ILE A 207 -9.26 -11.44 18.36
C ILE A 207 -9.61 -10.79 19.69
N LYS A 208 -9.58 -11.59 20.76
CA LYS A 208 -10.04 -11.18 22.11
C LYS A 208 -9.08 -10.21 22.81
N ASN A 209 -7.78 -10.29 22.52
CA ASN A 209 -6.74 -9.51 23.17
C ASN A 209 -6.30 -8.27 22.36
N LEU A 210 -7.23 -7.72 21.56
CA LEU A 210 -7.00 -6.43 20.91
C LEU A 210 -6.80 -5.34 21.97
N PRO A 211 -5.90 -4.36 21.74
CA PRO A 211 -5.79 -3.20 22.60
C PRO A 211 -7.15 -2.51 22.83
N ASP A 212 -7.40 -2.02 24.03
CA ASP A 212 -8.72 -1.49 24.43
C ASP A 212 -9.16 -0.30 23.54
N TYR A 213 -8.22 0.54 23.16
CA TYR A 213 -8.47 1.70 22.30
C TYR A 213 -8.78 1.32 20.85
N MET A 214 -8.53 0.09 20.40
CA MET A 214 -9.03 -0.44 19.13
C MET A 214 -10.52 -0.80 19.26
N THR A 215 -11.34 0.20 19.56
CA THR A 215 -12.79 0.04 19.72
C THR A 215 -13.48 -0.42 18.44
N GLU A 216 -14.70 -0.93 18.54
CA GLU A 216 -15.49 -1.32 17.35
C GLU A 216 -15.68 -0.12 16.39
N GLU A 217 -15.86 1.10 16.94
CA GLU A 217 -16.00 2.31 16.12
C GLU A 217 -14.71 2.61 15.34
N ARG A 218 -13.55 2.48 15.99
CA ARG A 218 -12.24 2.66 15.31
C ARG A 218 -11.98 1.56 14.29
N LEU A 219 -12.31 0.29 14.60
CA LEU A 219 -12.19 -0.84 13.66
C LEU A 219 -13.19 -0.72 12.49
N LYS A 220 -14.32 -0.05 12.68
CA LYS A 220 -15.23 0.29 11.58
C LYS A 220 -14.64 1.35 10.66
N LYS A 221 -13.99 2.36 11.22
CA LYS A 221 -13.36 3.46 10.47
C LYS A 221 -12.02 3.06 9.85
N PHE A 222 -11.21 2.33 10.59
CA PHE A 222 -9.88 1.85 10.22
C PHE A 222 -9.85 0.32 10.33
N PRO A 223 -10.45 -0.39 9.35
CA PRO A 223 -10.55 -1.82 9.42
C PRO A 223 -9.18 -2.48 9.46
N LEU A 224 -9.08 -3.47 10.32
CA LEU A 224 -7.96 -4.36 10.41
C LEU A 224 -8.35 -5.71 9.82
N TYR A 225 -7.50 -6.23 8.95
CA TYR A 225 -7.67 -7.54 8.33
C TYR A 225 -6.47 -8.41 8.69
N LYS A 226 -6.70 -9.72 8.74
CA LYS A 226 -5.66 -10.73 8.84
C LYS A 226 -5.52 -11.45 7.52
N ILE A 227 -4.33 -11.46 6.93
CA ILE A 227 -4.04 -12.21 5.71
C ILE A 227 -3.98 -13.69 6.07
N ILE A 228 -4.71 -14.52 5.31
CA ILE A 228 -4.83 -15.97 5.54
C ILE A 228 -4.39 -16.81 4.32
N GLY A 229 -3.77 -16.18 3.34
CA GLY A 229 -3.30 -16.83 2.12
C GLY A 229 -3.62 -16.01 0.87
N TYR A 230 -3.82 -16.71 -0.25
CA TYR A 230 -4.30 -16.13 -1.50
C TYR A 230 -5.73 -16.54 -1.81
N ILE A 231 -6.46 -15.69 -2.55
CA ILE A 231 -7.72 -16.08 -3.18
C ILE A 231 -7.42 -17.10 -4.28
N ASP A 232 -8.32 -18.05 -4.49
CA ASP A 232 -8.23 -19.01 -5.61
C ASP A 232 -8.87 -18.40 -6.86
N ASN A 233 -8.11 -17.52 -7.52
CA ASN A 233 -8.52 -16.86 -8.75
C ASN A 233 -7.33 -16.82 -9.72
N SER A 234 -7.50 -17.39 -10.92
CA SER A 234 -6.46 -17.51 -11.93
C SER A 234 -6.05 -16.16 -12.56
N GLU A 235 -6.88 -15.13 -12.41
CA GLU A 235 -6.61 -13.79 -12.95
C GLU A 235 -5.69 -12.95 -12.07
N ARG A 236 -5.43 -13.39 -10.83
CA ARG A 236 -4.48 -12.67 -9.97
C ARG A 236 -3.05 -12.77 -10.51
N ILE A 237 -2.30 -11.70 -10.35
CA ILE A 237 -0.86 -11.73 -10.67
C ILE A 237 -0.17 -12.80 -9.83
N ASN A 238 0.93 -13.36 -10.35
CA ASN A 238 1.67 -14.42 -9.66
C ASN A 238 0.79 -15.64 -9.27
N TYR A 239 -0.26 -15.97 -10.03
CA TYR A 239 -1.20 -17.07 -9.74
C TYR A 239 -0.50 -18.41 -9.47
N LYS A 240 0.68 -18.64 -10.05
CA LYS A 240 1.49 -19.86 -9.80
C LYS A 240 1.99 -19.95 -8.34
N ARG A 241 2.11 -18.84 -7.64
CA ARG A 241 2.47 -18.82 -6.22
C ARG A 241 1.29 -19.32 -5.39
N LYS A 242 1.46 -20.42 -4.67
CA LYS A 242 0.38 -21.08 -3.91
C LYS A 242 0.35 -20.69 -2.43
N SER A 243 1.46 -20.19 -1.90
CA SER A 243 1.58 -19.71 -0.51
C SER A 243 2.19 -18.32 -0.47
N THR A 244 1.94 -17.62 0.62
CA THR A 244 2.47 -16.28 0.89
C THR A 244 3.26 -16.27 2.20
N SER A 245 4.36 -15.50 2.21
CA SER A 245 5.10 -15.18 3.43
C SER A 245 4.33 -14.25 4.36
N LEU A 246 3.22 -13.67 3.88
CA LEU A 246 2.37 -12.74 4.63
C LEU A 246 1.25 -13.44 5.39
N GLU A 247 1.18 -14.77 5.41
CA GLU A 247 0.16 -15.46 6.20
C GLU A 247 0.32 -15.10 7.69
N GLY A 248 -0.78 -14.65 8.29
CA GLY A 248 -0.78 -14.13 9.65
C GLY A 248 -0.46 -12.63 9.78
N CYS A 249 0.04 -11.97 8.71
CA CYS A 249 0.25 -10.53 8.67
C CYS A 249 -1.07 -9.78 8.84
N PHE A 250 -1.01 -8.63 9.51
CA PHE A 250 -2.14 -7.70 9.60
C PHE A 250 -2.07 -6.65 8.52
N LEU A 251 -3.22 -6.35 7.92
CA LEU A 251 -3.43 -5.32 6.92
C LEU A 251 -4.42 -4.32 7.46
N MET A 252 -4.07 -3.04 7.55
CA MET A 252 -4.95 -1.98 8.05
C MET A 252 -5.22 -0.95 6.96
N GLU A 253 -6.49 -0.66 6.71
CA GLU A 253 -6.89 0.51 5.94
C GLU A 253 -6.89 1.72 6.86
N TYR A 254 -5.92 2.62 6.69
CA TYR A 254 -5.74 3.81 7.53
C TYR A 254 -5.69 5.07 6.68
N VAL A 255 -6.84 5.41 6.11
CA VAL A 255 -6.98 6.60 5.27
C VAL A 255 -7.22 7.82 6.15
N MET A 256 -6.30 8.79 6.07
CA MET A 256 -6.37 10.02 6.82
C MET A 256 -6.96 11.15 5.97
N GLU A 257 -8.19 11.53 6.28
CA GLU A 257 -8.77 12.76 5.78
C GLU A 257 -8.41 13.92 6.73
N TYR A 258 -7.24 14.51 6.58
CA TYR A 258 -6.72 15.61 7.40
C TYR A 258 -7.63 16.86 7.46
N ARG A 259 -8.74 16.88 6.73
CA ARG A 259 -9.61 18.05 6.59
C ARG A 259 -10.78 18.09 7.56
N LYS A 260 -11.08 16.98 8.24
CA LYS A 260 -12.24 16.91 9.15
C LYS A 260 -11.75 16.75 10.58
N LYS A 261 -12.06 17.75 11.44
CA LYS A 261 -11.70 17.73 12.86
C LYS A 261 -12.21 16.48 13.59
N GLU A 262 -13.43 16.03 13.25
CA GLU A 262 -14.07 14.82 13.77
C GLU A 262 -13.29 13.53 13.46
N ASP A 263 -12.47 13.56 12.41
CA ASP A 263 -11.65 12.42 12.04
C ASP A 263 -10.33 12.39 12.83
N LEU A 264 -9.82 13.56 13.22
CA LEU A 264 -8.59 13.65 14.02
C LEU A 264 -8.77 13.03 15.42
N ASP A 265 -9.96 13.19 16.02
CA ASP A 265 -10.26 12.62 17.34
C ASP A 265 -10.36 11.08 17.33
N LYS A 266 -10.62 10.50 16.16
CA LYS A 266 -10.70 9.04 15.96
C LYS A 266 -9.36 8.42 15.56
N MET A 267 -8.38 9.23 15.19
CA MET A 267 -7.06 8.73 14.80
C MET A 267 -6.32 8.13 15.98
N TYR A 268 -5.49 7.14 15.71
CA TYR A 268 -4.58 6.61 16.70
C TYR A 268 -3.46 7.60 16.99
N LYS A 269 -3.15 7.79 18.27
CA LYS A 269 -2.01 8.60 18.74
C LYS A 269 -0.70 7.84 18.49
N ASP A 270 0.41 8.53 18.52
CA ASP A 270 1.74 7.93 18.40
C ASP A 270 1.99 6.83 19.44
N THR A 271 1.60 7.06 20.69
CA THR A 271 1.68 6.07 21.77
C THR A 271 0.81 4.84 21.49
N GLU A 272 -0.41 5.03 20.99
CA GLU A 272 -1.31 3.93 20.61
C GLU A 272 -0.72 3.13 19.43
N TRP A 273 -0.03 3.78 18.47
CA TRP A 273 0.65 3.09 17.39
C TRP A 273 1.80 2.20 17.88
N VAL A 274 2.58 2.66 18.84
CA VAL A 274 3.61 1.84 19.49
C VAL A 274 3.00 0.60 20.13
N GLU A 275 1.89 0.76 20.85
CA GLU A 275 1.19 -0.35 21.49
C GLU A 275 0.55 -1.31 20.47
N ILE A 276 -0.04 -0.79 19.36
CA ILE A 276 -0.51 -1.64 18.24
C ILE A 276 0.64 -2.48 17.71
N TRP A 277 1.79 -1.86 17.48
CA TRP A 277 2.95 -2.57 16.97
C TRP A 277 3.46 -3.65 17.92
N GLU A 278 3.57 -3.34 19.23
CA GLU A 278 3.95 -4.33 20.24
C GLU A 278 2.93 -5.46 20.34
N TRP A 279 1.66 -5.16 20.20
CA TRP A 279 0.62 -6.17 20.16
C TRP A 279 0.74 -7.05 18.91
N VAL A 280 0.93 -6.48 17.73
CA VAL A 280 1.12 -7.24 16.47
C VAL A 280 2.31 -8.19 16.58
N LYS A 281 3.43 -7.73 17.13
CA LYS A 281 4.63 -8.58 17.31
C LYS A 281 4.33 -9.83 18.16
N LYS A 282 3.42 -9.72 19.14
CA LYS A 282 3.01 -10.84 20.00
C LYS A 282 2.02 -11.81 19.33
N GLN A 283 1.31 -11.37 18.26
CA GLN A 283 0.34 -12.21 17.55
C GLN A 283 0.97 -13.08 16.45
N SER A 284 2.17 -12.75 16.01
CA SER A 284 2.87 -13.54 15.01
C SER A 284 3.56 -14.73 15.65
N PRO A 285 3.64 -15.90 14.98
CA PRO A 285 4.48 -16.99 15.44
C PRO A 285 5.89 -16.48 15.71
N ALA A 286 6.52 -16.96 16.75
CA ALA A 286 7.95 -16.77 16.96
C ALA A 286 8.70 -17.33 15.73
N ASP A 287 9.74 -16.62 15.30
CA ASP A 287 10.61 -17.06 14.19
C ASP A 287 11.31 -18.37 14.53
#